data_eb5b40158ca90e63d3c2fd35dbfac306
#
_entry.id   eb5b40158ca90e63d3c2fd35dbfac306
#
_cell.length_a   1.000
_cell.length_b   1.000
_cell.length_c   1.000
_cell.angle_alpha   90.00
_cell.angle_beta   90.00
_cell.angle_gamma   90.00
#
_symmetry.space_group_name_H-M   'P 1'
#
loop_
_entity.id
_entity.type
_entity.pdbx_description
1 polymer ?
#
loop_
_entity_poly.entity_id
_entity_poly.type
_entity_poly.pdbx_seq_one_letter_code
_entity_poly.pdbx_strand_id
1 'polypeptide(L)'
;MNSPLAAGTSAAPVTWTEPAREAAFGAWLQAHAAEHTLAPESVRLASADASFRRYLRVDTTSGASRIVMDAPPDKENSEPFVRIAALLREAGLHVPEVLAWDQAQGFLLLTDLGQDTMMARINPEDSAAAAPMYRQALDALLAWQLASRPGVLPAYNEAVLRRELQLFPDWYIAQHKGVALSEAQSATLTKTFDLIVLRCLAMPTGYVHRDFMPRNLMVRPDGETPATPAQALGVLDFQDALHGPITYDIASLMRDAFLTWDEDFVLDVTVRYWEKARKAGLMDFEDWHSDFGAFYRAVEWMGLQRHLKVAGIFARLTLRDGKAKYLADTPRFIHYIRSTAHRYRELGPLLKLIDEIEGLQAASGWAFGRV
;
A
#
# COMPACT_ATOMS: atom_id res chain seq x y z
N MET A 1 -37.17 26.72 -5.66
CA MET A 1 -36.02 27.59 -5.99
C MET A 1 -34.88 26.69 -6.34
N ASN A 2 -34.52 26.63 -7.62
CA ASN A 2 -33.48 25.75 -8.17
C ASN A 2 -32.10 26.23 -7.73
N SER A 3 -31.36 25.41 -7.00
CA SER A 3 -29.91 25.58 -6.86
C SER A 3 -29.22 25.13 -8.16
N PRO A 4 -28.28 25.91 -8.69
CA PRO A 4 -27.57 25.53 -9.89
C PRO A 4 -26.58 24.37 -9.60
N LEU A 5 -26.62 23.39 -10.49
CA LEU A 5 -25.60 22.35 -10.62
C LEU A 5 -24.21 23.00 -10.64
N ALA A 6 -23.34 22.57 -9.75
CA ALA A 6 -21.94 22.98 -9.73
C ALA A 6 -21.30 22.61 -11.07
N ALA A 7 -20.83 23.63 -11.78
CA ALA A 7 -20.06 23.50 -13.02
C ALA A 7 -18.82 22.65 -12.74
N GLY A 8 -18.56 21.69 -13.63
CA GLY A 8 -17.40 20.82 -13.56
C GLY A 8 -16.11 21.60 -13.41
N THR A 9 -15.31 21.21 -12.42
CA THR A 9 -13.93 21.68 -12.26
C THR A 9 -13.17 21.32 -13.53
N SER A 10 -12.81 22.34 -14.34
CA SER A 10 -11.92 22.19 -15.49
C SER A 10 -10.64 21.50 -14.99
N ALA A 11 -10.40 20.26 -15.44
CA ALA A 11 -9.19 19.53 -15.09
C ALA A 11 -7.97 20.35 -15.54
N ALA A 12 -6.95 20.43 -14.68
CA ALA A 12 -5.73 21.17 -14.97
C ALA A 12 -5.09 20.64 -16.27
N PRO A 13 -4.63 21.52 -17.17
CA PRO A 13 -3.96 21.11 -18.40
C PRO A 13 -2.71 20.30 -18.08
N VAL A 14 -2.42 19.29 -18.91
CA VAL A 14 -1.21 18.47 -18.78
C VAL A 14 0.00 19.34 -19.10
N THR A 15 0.93 19.46 -18.16
CA THR A 15 2.18 20.18 -18.36
C THR A 15 3.28 19.21 -18.77
N TRP A 16 3.98 19.52 -19.85
CA TRP A 16 5.12 18.75 -20.34
C TRP A 16 6.42 19.52 -20.10
N THR A 17 7.38 18.87 -19.49
CA THR A 17 8.73 19.45 -19.30
C THR A 17 9.63 19.25 -20.52
N GLU A 18 9.34 18.24 -21.34
CA GLU A 18 10.10 17.85 -22.51
C GLU A 18 9.19 17.84 -23.76
N PRO A 19 9.37 18.79 -24.71
CA PRO A 19 8.53 18.85 -25.93
C PRO A 19 8.62 17.57 -26.79
N ALA A 20 9.76 16.89 -26.80
CA ALA A 20 9.91 15.62 -27.52
C ALA A 20 9.02 14.51 -26.92
N ARG A 21 8.89 14.46 -25.58
CA ARG A 21 8.01 13.52 -24.90
C ARG A 21 6.54 13.79 -25.17
N GLU A 22 6.15 15.08 -25.19
CA GLU A 22 4.80 15.51 -25.58
C GLU A 22 4.44 15.08 -26.99
N ALA A 23 5.35 15.33 -27.96
CA ALA A 23 5.14 14.94 -29.36
C ALA A 23 5.03 13.43 -29.52
N ALA A 24 5.89 12.65 -28.84
CA ALA A 24 5.85 11.19 -28.86
C ALA A 24 4.55 10.65 -28.25
N PHE A 25 4.11 11.20 -27.12
CA PHE A 25 2.83 10.86 -26.48
C PHE A 25 1.65 11.15 -27.42
N GLY A 26 1.60 12.34 -28.02
CA GLY A 26 0.54 12.73 -28.93
C GLY A 26 0.45 11.83 -30.16
N ALA A 27 1.58 11.51 -30.78
CA ALA A 27 1.66 10.59 -31.91
C ALA A 27 1.18 9.17 -31.54
N TRP A 28 1.64 8.66 -30.39
CA TRP A 28 1.23 7.34 -29.91
C TRP A 28 -0.27 7.29 -29.58
N LEU A 29 -0.79 8.28 -28.89
CA LEU A 29 -2.22 8.37 -28.57
C LEU A 29 -3.09 8.44 -29.83
N GLN A 30 -2.69 9.24 -30.81
CA GLN A 30 -3.40 9.37 -32.07
C GLN A 30 -3.40 8.06 -32.86
N ALA A 31 -2.31 7.28 -32.84
CA ALA A 31 -2.23 5.98 -33.48
C ALA A 31 -3.24 4.96 -32.93
N HIS A 32 -3.56 5.07 -31.62
CA HIS A 32 -4.51 4.17 -30.94
C HIS A 32 -5.95 4.75 -30.86
N ALA A 33 -6.16 6.00 -31.32
CA ALA A 33 -7.42 6.70 -31.13
C ALA A 33 -8.60 5.99 -31.82
N ALA A 34 -8.41 5.52 -33.06
CA ALA A 34 -9.48 4.87 -33.82
C ALA A 34 -9.86 3.50 -33.23
N GLU A 35 -8.87 2.67 -32.87
CA GLU A 35 -9.09 1.32 -32.34
C GLU A 35 -9.80 1.34 -30.99
N HIS A 36 -9.42 2.27 -30.12
CA HIS A 36 -9.96 2.38 -28.76
C HIS A 36 -10.99 3.50 -28.59
N THR A 37 -11.44 4.10 -29.70
CA THR A 37 -12.45 5.19 -29.74
C THR A 37 -12.09 6.39 -28.86
N LEU A 38 -10.79 6.73 -28.76
CA LEU A 38 -10.31 7.80 -27.89
C LEU A 38 -10.63 9.19 -28.49
N ALA A 39 -10.80 10.16 -27.61
CA ALA A 39 -10.90 11.59 -27.91
C ALA A 39 -9.62 12.29 -27.40
N PRO A 40 -8.52 12.34 -28.20
CA PRO A 40 -7.22 12.82 -27.74
C PRO A 40 -7.21 14.23 -27.14
N GLU A 41 -8.12 15.09 -27.59
CA GLU A 41 -8.31 16.47 -27.08
C GLU A 41 -8.82 16.53 -25.64
N SER A 42 -9.35 15.41 -25.12
CA SER A 42 -9.88 15.31 -23.75
C SER A 42 -8.83 14.95 -22.70
N VAL A 43 -7.57 14.77 -23.11
CA VAL A 43 -6.48 14.36 -22.21
C VAL A 43 -6.31 15.33 -21.06
N ARG A 44 -6.31 14.78 -19.83
CA ARG A 44 -6.15 15.52 -18.58
C ARG A 44 -5.39 14.70 -17.54
N LEU A 45 -4.81 15.35 -16.55
CA LEU A 45 -4.13 14.66 -15.46
C LEU A 45 -5.16 13.86 -14.63
N ALA A 46 -4.94 12.55 -14.46
CA ALA A 46 -5.72 11.71 -13.56
C ALA A 46 -5.05 11.64 -12.19
N SER A 47 -3.75 11.32 -12.14
CA SER A 47 -2.96 11.28 -10.92
C SER A 47 -1.47 11.44 -11.25
N ALA A 48 -0.73 12.02 -10.30
CA ALA A 48 0.73 12.00 -10.30
C ALA A 48 1.19 11.25 -9.06
N ASP A 49 1.95 10.19 -9.25
CA ASP A 49 2.47 9.36 -8.18
C ASP A 49 3.73 9.95 -7.53
N ALA A 50 4.19 9.31 -6.48
CA ALA A 50 5.49 9.55 -5.87
C ALA A 50 6.67 9.14 -6.79
N SER A 51 6.42 8.30 -7.78
CA SER A 51 7.36 7.84 -8.81
C SER A 51 7.46 8.80 -10.00
N PHE A 52 8.20 8.39 -11.03
CA PHE A 52 8.27 9.13 -12.30
C PHE A 52 7.09 8.81 -13.24
N ARG A 53 6.16 7.95 -12.83
CA ARG A 53 4.95 7.65 -13.59
C ARG A 53 3.92 8.75 -13.47
N ARG A 54 3.27 9.05 -14.59
CA ARG A 54 2.11 9.92 -14.66
C ARG A 54 0.94 9.15 -15.23
N TYR A 55 -0.24 9.44 -14.72
CA TYR A 55 -1.48 8.84 -15.21
C TYR A 55 -2.35 9.94 -15.78
N LEU A 56 -2.69 9.78 -17.05
CA LEU A 56 -3.51 10.73 -17.83
C LEU A 56 -4.83 10.04 -18.15
N ARG A 57 -5.94 10.75 -17.99
CA ARG A 57 -7.25 10.27 -18.39
C ARG A 57 -7.61 10.82 -19.75
N VAL A 58 -8.16 9.99 -20.62
CA VAL A 58 -8.68 10.35 -21.93
C VAL A 58 -10.08 9.78 -22.07
N ASP A 59 -11.02 10.58 -22.59
CA ASP A 59 -12.38 10.12 -22.81
C ASP A 59 -12.47 9.31 -24.12
N THR A 60 -13.50 8.47 -24.20
CA THR A 60 -13.85 7.77 -25.43
C THR A 60 -15.11 8.40 -26.05
N THR A 61 -15.29 8.25 -27.35
CA THR A 61 -16.47 8.72 -28.07
C THR A 61 -17.77 8.03 -27.62
N SER A 62 -17.66 6.91 -26.88
CA SER A 62 -18.79 6.19 -26.27
C SER A 62 -19.19 6.71 -24.88
N GLY A 63 -18.50 7.73 -24.35
CA GLY A 63 -18.77 8.31 -23.02
C GLY A 63 -18.07 7.60 -21.86
N ALA A 64 -17.26 6.57 -22.12
CA ALA A 64 -16.35 5.99 -21.14
C ALA A 64 -15.02 6.76 -21.09
N SER A 65 -14.11 6.34 -20.21
CA SER A 65 -12.74 6.87 -20.18
C SER A 65 -11.69 5.75 -20.16
N ARG A 66 -10.46 6.12 -20.45
CA ARG A 66 -9.27 5.29 -20.38
C ARG A 66 -8.18 6.01 -19.62
N ILE A 67 -7.23 5.26 -19.10
CA ILE A 67 -6.02 5.80 -18.48
C ILE A 67 -4.83 5.54 -19.38
N VAL A 68 -4.02 6.56 -19.61
CA VAL A 68 -2.69 6.39 -20.20
C VAL A 68 -1.66 6.53 -19.10
N MET A 69 -0.88 5.49 -18.86
CA MET A 69 0.30 5.55 -18.02
C MET A 69 1.49 6.00 -18.87
N ASP A 70 2.12 7.08 -18.48
CA ASP A 70 3.36 7.61 -19.02
C ASP A 70 4.49 7.27 -18.03
N ALA A 71 5.33 6.30 -18.42
CA ALA A 71 6.44 5.75 -17.62
C ALA A 71 7.74 5.81 -18.42
N PRO A 72 8.49 6.94 -18.39
CA PRO A 72 9.71 7.11 -19.18
C PRO A 72 10.71 5.97 -18.96
N PRO A 73 11.16 5.24 -20.00
CA PRO A 73 11.93 3.99 -19.85
C PRO A 73 13.31 4.16 -19.21
N ASP A 74 13.88 5.36 -19.26
CA ASP A 74 15.14 5.72 -18.60
C ASP A 74 15.01 5.82 -17.06
N LYS A 75 13.78 5.92 -16.56
CA LYS A 75 13.45 6.10 -15.14
C LYS A 75 12.59 5.00 -14.56
N GLU A 76 11.74 4.37 -15.38
CA GLU A 76 10.73 3.41 -14.93
C GLU A 76 10.70 2.19 -15.85
N ASN A 77 10.69 1.00 -15.26
CA ASN A 77 10.41 -0.24 -15.97
C ASN A 77 8.92 -0.58 -15.88
N SER A 78 8.21 -0.57 -17.01
CA SER A 78 6.77 -0.88 -17.07
C SER A 78 6.45 -2.37 -17.14
N GLU A 79 7.44 -3.25 -17.39
CA GLU A 79 7.23 -4.71 -17.52
C GLU A 79 6.60 -5.34 -16.25
N PRO A 80 7.08 -5.02 -15.00
CA PRO A 80 6.45 -5.56 -13.80
C PRO A 80 4.98 -5.19 -13.68
N PHE A 81 4.58 -3.97 -14.08
CA PHE A 81 3.17 -3.56 -14.08
C PHE A 81 2.34 -4.48 -15.00
N VAL A 82 2.77 -4.69 -16.24
CA VAL A 82 2.05 -5.53 -17.21
C VAL A 82 1.93 -6.96 -16.72
N ARG A 83 3.04 -7.53 -16.26
CA ARG A 83 3.11 -8.91 -15.77
C ARG A 83 2.23 -9.13 -14.53
N ILE A 84 2.30 -8.23 -13.55
CA ILE A 84 1.55 -8.39 -12.31
C ILE A 84 0.07 -8.08 -12.50
N ALA A 85 -0.30 -7.13 -13.37
CA ALA A 85 -1.69 -6.91 -13.77
C ALA A 85 -2.32 -8.19 -14.35
N ALA A 86 -1.58 -8.91 -15.18
CA ALA A 86 -2.05 -10.20 -15.74
C ALA A 86 -2.24 -11.26 -14.64
N LEU A 87 -1.32 -11.36 -13.66
CA LEU A 87 -1.44 -12.30 -12.53
C LEU A 87 -2.63 -11.97 -11.62
N LEU A 88 -2.86 -10.69 -11.32
CA LEU A 88 -4.01 -10.26 -10.50
C LEU A 88 -5.34 -10.56 -11.22
N ARG A 89 -5.39 -10.34 -12.55
CA ARG A 89 -6.57 -10.67 -13.34
C ARG A 89 -6.81 -12.18 -13.38
N GLU A 90 -5.76 -13.00 -13.53
CA GLU A 90 -5.83 -14.46 -13.45
C GLU A 90 -6.35 -14.92 -12.08
N ALA A 91 -5.97 -14.22 -11.01
CA ALA A 91 -6.47 -14.45 -9.65
C ALA A 91 -7.94 -13.99 -9.46
N GLY A 92 -8.56 -13.41 -10.47
CA GLY A 92 -9.96 -12.97 -10.45
C GLY A 92 -10.18 -11.59 -9.82
N LEU A 93 -9.14 -10.77 -9.66
CA LEU A 93 -9.25 -9.40 -9.16
C LEU A 93 -9.64 -8.41 -10.26
N HIS A 94 -10.21 -7.28 -9.83
CA HIS A 94 -10.48 -6.14 -10.70
C HIS A 94 -9.26 -5.21 -10.70
N VAL A 95 -8.54 -5.19 -11.81
CA VAL A 95 -7.31 -4.38 -12.00
C VAL A 95 -7.37 -3.69 -13.35
N PRO A 96 -6.57 -2.63 -13.59
CA PRO A 96 -6.44 -2.05 -14.92
C PRO A 96 -6.03 -3.11 -15.94
N GLU A 97 -6.81 -3.25 -17.00
CA GLU A 97 -6.45 -4.08 -18.15
C GLU A 97 -5.54 -3.29 -19.08
N VAL A 98 -4.45 -3.89 -19.52
CA VAL A 98 -3.53 -3.29 -20.49
C VAL A 98 -4.10 -3.52 -21.89
N LEU A 99 -4.59 -2.44 -22.50
CA LEU A 99 -5.21 -2.45 -23.84
C LEU A 99 -4.17 -2.26 -24.95
N ALA A 100 -3.15 -1.44 -24.69
CA ALA A 100 -2.00 -1.26 -25.57
C ALA A 100 -0.75 -0.97 -24.73
N TRP A 101 0.42 -1.39 -25.20
CA TRP A 101 1.69 -1.17 -24.54
C TRP A 101 2.82 -0.91 -25.53
N ASP A 102 3.45 0.24 -25.42
CA ASP A 102 4.69 0.58 -26.09
C ASP A 102 5.83 0.52 -25.07
N GLN A 103 6.52 -0.60 -24.99
CA GLN A 103 7.62 -0.80 -24.06
C GLN A 103 8.79 0.14 -24.33
N ALA A 104 9.08 0.42 -25.63
CA ALA A 104 10.21 1.25 -26.02
C ALA A 104 10.04 2.70 -25.61
N GLN A 105 8.80 3.21 -25.63
CA GLN A 105 8.47 4.56 -25.22
C GLN A 105 7.89 4.63 -23.81
N GLY A 106 7.49 3.51 -23.20
CA GLY A 106 6.92 3.45 -21.85
C GLY A 106 5.52 4.04 -21.75
N PHE A 107 4.70 3.87 -22.81
CA PHE A 107 3.29 4.25 -22.81
C PHE A 107 2.39 3.03 -22.69
N LEU A 108 1.39 3.08 -21.80
CA LEU A 108 0.39 2.05 -21.67
C LEU A 108 -1.01 2.66 -21.72
N LEU A 109 -1.90 2.06 -22.51
CA LEU A 109 -3.34 2.36 -22.48
C LEU A 109 -4.01 1.33 -21.58
N LEU A 110 -4.76 1.81 -20.59
CA LEU A 110 -5.36 1.01 -19.54
C LEU A 110 -6.87 1.25 -19.46
N THR A 111 -7.63 0.27 -19.00
CA THR A 111 -9.00 0.51 -18.55
C THR A 111 -9.00 1.45 -17.35
N ASP A 112 -10.01 2.32 -17.28
CA ASP A 112 -10.20 3.24 -16.15
C ASP A 112 -11.10 2.59 -15.09
N LEU A 113 -10.63 2.49 -13.86
CA LEU A 113 -11.35 1.91 -12.73
C LEU A 113 -12.24 2.93 -11.98
N GLY A 114 -12.35 4.16 -12.51
CA GLY A 114 -13.14 5.22 -11.89
C GLY A 114 -12.28 6.30 -11.23
N GLN A 115 -12.91 7.10 -10.38
CA GLN A 115 -12.28 8.29 -9.79
C GLN A 115 -12.10 8.18 -8.28
N ASP A 116 -12.91 7.37 -7.62
CA ASP A 116 -12.99 7.33 -6.18
C ASP A 116 -12.18 6.16 -5.60
N THR A 117 -11.20 6.50 -4.81
CA THR A 117 -10.52 5.50 -3.98
C THR A 117 -11.37 5.17 -2.75
N MET A 118 -11.16 4.00 -2.16
CA MET A 118 -11.74 3.64 -0.87
C MET A 118 -11.42 4.69 0.20
N MET A 119 -10.20 5.25 0.18
CA MET A 119 -9.78 6.34 1.09
C MET A 119 -10.66 7.58 0.95
N ALA A 120 -11.05 7.96 -0.27
CA ALA A 120 -11.89 9.13 -0.52
C ALA A 120 -13.36 8.95 -0.06
N ARG A 121 -13.81 7.70 0.05
CA ARG A 121 -15.19 7.34 0.46
C ARG A 121 -15.31 7.02 1.96
N ILE A 122 -14.20 6.79 2.66
CA ILE A 122 -14.19 6.49 4.09
C ILE A 122 -14.36 7.78 4.91
N ASN A 123 -15.25 7.72 5.88
CA ASN A 123 -15.26 8.65 7.01
C ASN A 123 -14.51 7.99 8.19
N PRO A 124 -13.38 8.52 8.65
CA PRO A 124 -12.62 7.96 9.77
C PRO A 124 -13.40 7.88 11.10
N GLU A 125 -14.43 8.73 11.26
CA GLU A 125 -15.26 8.79 12.46
C GLU A 125 -16.42 7.77 12.43
N ASP A 126 -16.60 7.04 11.31
CA ASP A 126 -17.69 6.07 11.14
C ASP A 126 -17.15 4.73 10.63
N SER A 127 -16.62 3.94 11.55
CA SER A 127 -16.10 2.60 11.26
C SER A 127 -17.19 1.64 10.77
N ALA A 128 -18.44 1.83 11.22
CA ALA A 128 -19.56 1.00 10.82
C ALA A 128 -19.91 1.18 9.33
N ALA A 129 -19.88 2.43 8.84
CA ALA A 129 -20.07 2.73 7.42
C ALA A 129 -18.87 2.24 6.55
N ALA A 130 -17.65 2.23 7.10
CA ALA A 130 -16.46 1.74 6.41
C ALA A 130 -16.39 0.20 6.32
N ALA A 131 -16.97 -0.52 7.28
CA ALA A 131 -16.85 -1.98 7.41
C ALA A 131 -17.24 -2.77 6.13
N PRO A 132 -18.27 -2.41 5.34
CA PRO A 132 -18.56 -3.10 4.08
C PRO A 132 -17.41 -3.07 3.08
N MET A 133 -16.73 -1.90 2.91
CA MET A 133 -15.59 -1.76 2.00
C MET A 133 -14.39 -2.57 2.47
N TYR A 134 -14.14 -2.62 3.79
CA TYR A 134 -13.08 -3.50 4.34
C TYR A 134 -13.38 -4.97 4.08
N ARG A 135 -14.62 -5.42 4.20
CA ARG A 135 -15.00 -6.81 3.84
C ARG A 135 -14.73 -7.11 2.37
N GLN A 136 -15.03 -6.17 1.46
CA GLN A 136 -14.69 -6.30 0.04
C GLN A 136 -13.18 -6.35 -0.19
N ALA A 137 -12.40 -5.53 0.52
CA ALA A 137 -10.95 -5.58 0.47
C ALA A 137 -10.40 -6.94 0.92
N LEU A 138 -10.97 -7.54 1.97
CA LEU A 138 -10.59 -8.89 2.42
C LEU A 138 -10.87 -9.96 1.35
N ASP A 139 -11.95 -9.85 0.58
CA ASP A 139 -12.26 -10.79 -0.49
C ASP A 139 -11.24 -10.70 -1.63
N ALA A 140 -10.82 -9.49 -2.00
CA ALA A 140 -9.75 -9.27 -2.97
C ALA A 140 -8.39 -9.78 -2.47
N LEU A 141 -8.04 -9.47 -1.22
CA LEU A 141 -6.78 -9.93 -0.61
C LEU A 141 -6.71 -11.46 -0.57
N LEU A 142 -7.78 -12.10 -0.15
CA LEU A 142 -7.85 -13.56 -0.07
C LEU A 142 -7.69 -14.22 -1.44
N ALA A 143 -8.37 -13.69 -2.47
CA ALA A 143 -8.25 -14.19 -3.84
C ALA A 143 -6.80 -14.07 -4.35
N TRP A 144 -6.12 -12.95 -4.07
CA TRP A 144 -4.72 -12.75 -4.41
C TRP A 144 -3.80 -13.77 -3.75
N GLN A 145 -3.99 -14.01 -2.45
CA GLN A 145 -3.17 -14.96 -1.70
C GLN A 145 -3.42 -16.41 -2.10
N LEU A 146 -4.65 -16.78 -2.40
CA LEU A 146 -4.99 -18.14 -2.88
C LEU A 146 -4.44 -18.45 -4.27
N ALA A 147 -4.20 -17.43 -5.09
CA ALA A 147 -3.57 -17.59 -6.40
C ALA A 147 -2.05 -17.76 -6.33
N SER A 148 -1.47 -17.75 -5.14
CA SER A 148 -0.01 -17.80 -4.94
C SER A 148 0.61 -19.05 -5.52
N ARG A 149 1.69 -18.85 -6.28
CA ARG A 149 2.52 -19.93 -6.84
C ARG A 149 3.99 -19.63 -6.53
N PRO A 150 4.73 -20.58 -5.95
CA PRO A 150 6.15 -20.41 -5.68
C PRO A 150 6.95 -20.09 -6.95
N GLY A 151 7.93 -19.21 -6.85
CA GLY A 151 8.85 -18.88 -7.96
C GLY A 151 8.29 -17.95 -9.04
N VAL A 152 7.01 -17.53 -8.96
CA VAL A 152 6.40 -16.61 -9.94
C VAL A 152 6.74 -15.16 -9.63
N LEU A 153 6.67 -14.75 -8.36
CA LEU A 153 7.10 -13.44 -7.90
C LEU A 153 8.45 -13.54 -7.17
N PRO A 154 9.25 -12.45 -7.19
CA PRO A 154 10.50 -12.40 -6.41
C PRO A 154 10.24 -12.63 -4.93
N ALA A 155 11.17 -13.29 -4.24
CA ALA A 155 11.03 -13.59 -2.82
C ALA A 155 11.19 -12.34 -1.96
N TYR A 156 10.30 -12.17 -0.99
CA TYR A 156 10.45 -11.22 0.11
C TYR A 156 11.37 -11.84 1.18
N ASN A 157 12.65 -11.89 0.87
CA ASN A 157 13.68 -12.59 1.63
C ASN A 157 14.34 -11.70 2.69
N GLU A 158 15.30 -12.26 3.42
CA GLU A 158 16.06 -11.59 4.47
C GLU A 158 16.72 -10.30 3.96
N ALA A 159 17.32 -10.33 2.76
CA ALA A 159 18.00 -9.16 2.21
C ALA A 159 17.04 -7.99 1.95
N VAL A 160 15.82 -8.28 1.50
CA VAL A 160 14.76 -7.27 1.32
C VAL A 160 14.32 -6.72 2.66
N LEU A 161 14.00 -7.59 3.63
CA LEU A 161 13.57 -7.18 4.97
C LEU A 161 14.61 -6.28 5.66
N ARG A 162 15.89 -6.67 5.62
CA ARG A 162 16.96 -5.89 6.25
C ARG A 162 17.18 -4.55 5.55
N ARG A 163 17.18 -4.51 4.23
CA ARG A 163 17.29 -3.27 3.47
C ARG A 163 16.15 -2.29 3.79
N GLU A 164 14.94 -2.80 3.96
CA GLU A 164 13.79 -1.99 4.34
C GLU A 164 13.87 -1.49 5.79
N LEU A 165 14.26 -2.35 6.73
CA LEU A 165 14.44 -1.96 8.13
C LEU A 165 15.55 -0.89 8.28
N GLN A 166 16.60 -0.96 7.45
CA GLN A 166 17.70 -0.01 7.49
C GLN A 166 17.28 1.42 7.15
N LEU A 167 16.15 1.62 6.47
CA LEU A 167 15.62 2.95 6.20
C LEU A 167 15.28 3.73 7.49
N PHE A 168 14.95 3.02 8.56
CA PHE A 168 14.61 3.66 9.84
C PHE A 168 15.80 4.36 10.49
N PRO A 169 16.93 3.70 10.78
CA PRO A 169 18.10 4.39 11.32
C PRO A 169 18.69 5.41 10.36
N ASP A 170 18.75 5.12 9.05
CA ASP A 170 19.39 5.99 8.09
C ASP A 170 18.64 7.30 7.87
N TRP A 171 17.33 7.23 7.72
CA TRP A 171 16.53 8.39 7.37
C TRP A 171 15.74 8.97 8.54
N TYR A 172 15.05 8.13 9.34
CA TYR A 172 14.26 8.65 10.42
C TYR A 172 15.13 9.11 11.60
N ILE A 173 16.04 8.24 12.08
CA ILE A 173 16.87 8.56 13.25
C ILE A 173 17.97 9.58 12.88
N ALA A 174 18.81 9.24 11.90
CA ALA A 174 19.98 10.06 11.59
C ALA A 174 19.60 11.38 10.91
N GLN A 175 18.78 11.34 9.86
CA GLN A 175 18.52 12.53 9.03
C GLN A 175 17.37 13.39 9.58
N HIS A 176 16.26 12.76 10.04
CA HIS A 176 15.12 13.53 10.52
C HIS A 176 15.27 13.96 11.99
N LYS A 177 15.65 13.02 12.87
CA LYS A 177 15.85 13.35 14.30
C LYS A 177 17.22 13.96 14.59
N GLY A 178 18.19 13.83 13.70
CA GLY A 178 19.57 14.32 13.90
C GLY A 178 20.31 13.59 15.03
N VAL A 179 19.90 12.36 15.34
CA VAL A 179 20.47 11.56 16.44
C VAL A 179 21.53 10.62 15.89
N ALA A 180 22.74 10.72 16.45
CA ALA A 180 23.79 9.73 16.24
C ALA A 180 23.66 8.63 17.31
N LEU A 181 23.36 7.40 16.87
CA LEU A 181 23.24 6.27 17.79
C LEU A 181 24.58 5.90 18.39
N SER A 182 24.63 5.66 19.70
CA SER A 182 25.77 5.02 20.37
C SER A 182 25.91 3.57 19.93
N GLU A 183 27.09 2.95 20.20
CA GLU A 183 27.31 1.51 19.94
C GLU A 183 26.26 0.64 20.61
N ALA A 184 25.90 0.93 21.86
CA ALA A 184 24.88 0.16 22.60
C ALA A 184 23.49 0.30 21.99
N GLN A 185 23.10 1.49 21.52
CA GLN A 185 21.83 1.75 20.84
C GLN A 185 21.80 1.04 19.47
N SER A 186 22.89 1.12 18.71
CA SER A 186 23.04 0.42 17.43
C SER A 186 22.96 -1.11 17.60
N ALA A 187 23.61 -1.66 18.63
CA ALA A 187 23.54 -3.09 18.95
C ALA A 187 22.12 -3.52 19.35
N THR A 188 21.40 -2.66 20.09
CA THR A 188 19.98 -2.90 20.43
C THR A 188 19.10 -2.96 19.18
N LEU A 189 19.29 -2.03 18.27
CA LEU A 189 18.52 -1.96 17.02
C LEU A 189 18.82 -3.17 16.12
N THR A 190 20.10 -3.55 15.99
CA THR A 190 20.53 -4.74 15.23
C THR A 190 19.89 -6.01 15.79
N LYS A 191 19.95 -6.25 17.10
CA LYS A 191 19.30 -7.41 17.74
C LYS A 191 17.78 -7.41 17.52
N THR A 192 17.16 -6.25 17.56
CA THR A 192 15.72 -6.12 17.29
C THR A 192 15.41 -6.45 15.84
N PHE A 193 16.20 -5.99 14.89
CA PHE A 193 16.05 -6.32 13.47
C PHE A 193 16.25 -7.81 13.20
N ASP A 194 17.24 -8.44 13.84
CA ASP A 194 17.45 -9.89 13.74
C ASP A 194 16.21 -10.65 14.19
N LEU A 195 15.61 -10.23 15.31
CA LEU A 195 14.40 -10.87 15.83
C LEU A 195 13.19 -10.64 14.93
N ILE A 196 12.99 -9.43 14.40
CA ILE A 196 11.91 -9.12 13.45
C ILE A 196 12.07 -9.97 12.19
N VAL A 197 13.25 -10.02 11.61
CA VAL A 197 13.55 -10.79 10.39
C VAL A 197 13.27 -12.28 10.62
N LEU A 198 13.76 -12.83 11.73
CA LEU A 198 13.53 -14.23 12.12
C LEU A 198 12.03 -14.54 12.19
N ARG A 199 11.24 -13.68 12.85
CA ARG A 199 9.79 -13.85 12.99
C ARG A 199 9.06 -13.74 11.65
N CYS A 200 9.42 -12.75 10.83
CA CYS A 200 8.79 -12.55 9.52
C CYS A 200 9.09 -13.71 8.56
N LEU A 201 10.31 -14.24 8.54
CA LEU A 201 10.69 -15.34 7.65
C LEU A 201 10.13 -16.71 8.08
N ALA A 202 9.72 -16.86 9.34
CA ALA A 202 9.09 -18.07 9.82
C ALA A 202 7.62 -18.23 9.39
N MET A 203 6.97 -17.14 8.92
CA MET A 203 5.54 -17.14 8.56
C MET A 203 5.27 -17.86 7.23
N PRO A 204 4.06 -18.41 7.02
CA PRO A 204 3.61 -18.87 5.71
C PRO A 204 3.72 -17.77 4.68
N THR A 205 4.06 -18.15 3.45
CA THR A 205 4.28 -17.20 2.35
C THR A 205 3.22 -17.32 1.28
N GLY A 206 2.89 -16.19 0.68
CA GLY A 206 1.98 -16.07 -0.45
C GLY A 206 2.32 -14.82 -1.26
N TYR A 207 1.46 -14.46 -2.20
CA TYR A 207 1.60 -13.20 -2.91
C TYR A 207 1.31 -12.04 -1.96
N VAL A 208 2.19 -11.07 -1.96
CA VAL A 208 2.14 -9.84 -1.17
C VAL A 208 2.11 -8.66 -2.13
N HIS A 209 1.08 -7.84 -2.01
CA HIS A 209 0.91 -6.62 -2.80
C HIS A 209 1.88 -5.50 -2.36
N ARG A 210 2.21 -5.44 -1.05
CA ARG A 210 3.03 -4.48 -0.31
C ARG A 210 2.35 -3.15 0.01
N ASP A 211 1.51 -2.64 -0.88
CA ASP A 211 0.80 -1.37 -0.70
C ASP A 211 -0.73 -1.56 -0.77
N PHE A 212 -1.21 -2.68 -0.19
CA PHE A 212 -2.63 -3.01 -0.09
C PHE A 212 -3.30 -2.16 1.00
N MET A 213 -3.80 -1.00 0.60
CA MET A 213 -4.36 0.00 1.51
C MET A 213 -5.46 0.83 0.83
N PRO A 214 -6.35 1.51 1.59
CA PRO A 214 -7.52 2.20 1.05
C PRO A 214 -7.26 3.19 -0.09
N ARG A 215 -6.11 3.84 -0.11
CA ARG A 215 -5.76 4.77 -1.21
C ARG A 215 -5.48 4.08 -2.54
N ASN A 216 -5.17 2.80 -2.53
CA ASN A 216 -4.84 1.98 -3.71
C ASN A 216 -5.98 1.02 -4.08
N LEU A 217 -7.12 1.13 -3.41
CA LEU A 217 -8.34 0.39 -3.69
C LEU A 217 -9.39 1.33 -4.28
N MET A 218 -9.88 1.01 -5.48
CA MET A 218 -10.84 1.83 -6.22
C MET A 218 -12.26 1.33 -5.96
N VAL A 219 -13.15 2.26 -5.61
CA VAL A 219 -14.58 1.95 -5.48
C VAL A 219 -15.19 1.96 -6.88
N ARG A 220 -16.00 0.94 -7.19
CA ARG A 220 -16.69 0.89 -8.47
C ARG A 220 -17.65 2.07 -8.62
N PRO A 221 -17.85 2.56 -9.86
CA PRO A 221 -18.90 3.51 -10.15
C PRO A 221 -20.28 3.00 -9.70
N ASP A 222 -21.14 3.93 -9.27
CA ASP A 222 -22.50 3.59 -8.84
C ASP A 222 -23.27 2.89 -9.96
N GLY A 223 -23.93 1.79 -9.62
CA GLY A 223 -24.69 0.98 -10.58
C GLY A 223 -23.92 -0.17 -11.22
N GLU A 224 -22.62 -0.23 -11.08
CA GLU A 224 -21.83 -1.38 -11.52
C GLU A 224 -21.89 -2.53 -10.50
N THR A 225 -22.22 -3.72 -10.98
CA THR A 225 -22.25 -4.92 -10.13
C THR A 225 -21.00 -5.76 -10.39
N PRO A 226 -20.20 -6.11 -9.35
CA PRO A 226 -19.05 -6.99 -9.53
C PRO A 226 -19.51 -8.41 -9.88
N ALA A 227 -18.78 -9.10 -10.75
CA ALA A 227 -19.06 -10.47 -11.11
C ALA A 227 -18.78 -11.45 -9.94
N THR A 228 -17.82 -11.12 -9.10
CA THR A 228 -17.45 -11.87 -7.89
C THR A 228 -17.16 -10.93 -6.73
N PRO A 229 -17.22 -11.40 -5.46
CA PRO A 229 -16.84 -10.58 -4.30
C PRO A 229 -15.39 -10.02 -4.40
N ALA A 230 -14.45 -10.78 -4.95
CA ALA A 230 -13.06 -10.36 -5.14
C ALA A 230 -12.89 -9.19 -6.13
N GLN A 231 -13.89 -8.96 -6.98
CA GLN A 231 -13.92 -7.85 -7.94
C GLN A 231 -14.67 -6.62 -7.44
N ALA A 232 -15.13 -6.61 -6.20
CA ALA A 232 -15.91 -5.50 -5.67
C ALA A 232 -15.13 -4.18 -5.63
N LEU A 233 -13.83 -4.27 -5.40
CA LEU A 233 -12.91 -3.13 -5.46
C LEU A 233 -11.89 -3.31 -6.58
N GLY A 234 -11.50 -2.21 -7.21
CA GLY A 234 -10.35 -2.18 -8.10
C GLY A 234 -9.05 -2.11 -7.32
N VAL A 235 -7.98 -2.76 -7.80
CA VAL A 235 -6.68 -2.79 -7.13
C VAL A 235 -5.64 -2.11 -7.98
N LEU A 236 -4.93 -1.13 -7.39
CA LEU A 236 -3.88 -0.32 -8.02
C LEU A 236 -2.55 -0.48 -7.28
N ASP A 237 -1.47 0.01 -7.87
CA ASP A 237 -0.12 0.13 -7.26
C ASP A 237 0.52 -1.22 -6.88
N PHE A 238 0.34 -2.20 -7.73
CA PHE A 238 0.71 -3.61 -7.51
C PHE A 238 2.06 -4.03 -8.10
N GLN A 239 2.74 -3.19 -8.86
CA GLN A 239 3.93 -3.57 -9.64
C GLN A 239 5.13 -4.02 -8.80
N ASP A 240 5.15 -3.68 -7.52
CA ASP A 240 6.19 -4.08 -6.57
C ASP A 240 5.84 -5.33 -5.76
N ALA A 241 4.83 -6.10 -6.21
CA ALA A 241 4.39 -7.31 -5.52
C ALA A 241 5.51 -8.35 -5.41
N LEU A 242 5.53 -9.06 -4.28
CA LEU A 242 6.53 -10.08 -3.95
C LEU A 242 5.84 -11.39 -3.49
N HIS A 243 6.62 -12.44 -3.33
CA HIS A 243 6.21 -13.66 -2.62
C HIS A 243 6.81 -13.66 -1.22
N GLY A 244 5.98 -13.50 -0.19
CA GLY A 244 6.44 -13.30 1.19
C GLY A 244 5.37 -13.55 2.24
N PRO A 245 5.57 -13.09 3.49
CA PRO A 245 4.68 -13.35 4.62
C PRO A 245 3.23 -12.91 4.33
N ILE A 246 2.27 -13.83 4.41
CA ILE A 246 0.85 -13.55 4.12
C ILE A 246 0.22 -12.52 5.06
N THR A 247 0.85 -12.24 6.19
CA THR A 247 0.41 -11.24 7.16
C THR A 247 0.71 -9.80 6.75
N TYR A 248 1.53 -9.57 5.71
CA TYR A 248 1.96 -8.23 5.32
C TYR A 248 0.80 -7.33 4.90
N ASP A 249 -0.04 -7.80 3.99
CA ASP A 249 -1.09 -6.97 3.40
C ASP A 249 -2.25 -6.72 4.35
N ILE A 250 -2.59 -7.67 5.22
CA ILE A 250 -3.58 -7.41 6.29
C ILE A 250 -3.03 -6.40 7.31
N ALA A 251 -1.74 -6.45 7.64
CA ALA A 251 -1.11 -5.44 8.47
C ALA A 251 -1.09 -4.07 7.77
N SER A 252 -0.84 -4.02 6.45
CA SER A 252 -0.88 -2.81 5.64
C SER A 252 -2.28 -2.19 5.60
N LEU A 253 -3.32 -3.01 5.44
CA LEU A 253 -4.71 -2.57 5.37
C LEU A 253 -5.21 -2.01 6.72
N MET A 254 -4.88 -2.67 7.82
CA MET A 254 -5.42 -2.33 9.15
C MET A 254 -4.58 -1.34 9.95
N ARG A 255 -3.29 -1.22 9.63
CA ARG A 255 -2.36 -0.24 10.19
C ARG A 255 -1.85 0.66 9.07
N ASP A 256 -2.80 1.36 8.44
CA ASP A 256 -2.58 2.19 7.26
C ASP A 256 -1.61 3.36 7.52
N ALA A 257 -0.98 3.83 6.45
CA ALA A 257 -0.04 4.94 6.50
C ALA A 257 -0.72 6.32 6.67
N PHE A 258 -2.00 6.42 6.33
CA PHE A 258 -2.74 7.69 6.25
C PHE A 258 -4.02 7.70 7.08
N LEU A 259 -4.46 6.53 7.56
CA LEU A 259 -5.70 6.35 8.31
C LEU A 259 -5.44 5.52 9.56
N THR A 260 -6.05 5.90 10.67
CA THR A 260 -5.98 5.15 11.93
C THR A 260 -7.39 4.78 12.37
N TRP A 261 -7.56 3.51 12.75
CA TRP A 261 -8.79 2.97 13.31
C TRP A 261 -8.61 2.62 14.77
N ASP A 262 -9.73 2.61 15.48
CA ASP A 262 -9.79 2.07 16.84
C ASP A 262 -9.42 0.58 16.84
N GLU A 263 -8.87 0.11 17.96
CA GLU A 263 -8.42 -1.27 18.12
C GLU A 263 -9.54 -2.28 17.90
N ASP A 264 -10.76 -1.98 18.35
CA ASP A 264 -11.93 -2.84 18.19
C ASP A 264 -12.25 -3.09 16.71
N PHE A 265 -12.19 -2.05 15.87
CA PHE A 265 -12.39 -2.19 14.43
C PHE A 265 -11.25 -2.97 13.76
N VAL A 266 -9.99 -2.68 14.16
CA VAL A 266 -8.83 -3.43 13.68
C VAL A 266 -8.96 -4.92 14.00
N LEU A 267 -9.38 -5.26 15.21
CA LEU A 267 -9.60 -6.64 15.63
C LEU A 267 -10.75 -7.28 14.86
N ASP A 268 -11.91 -6.62 14.74
CA ASP A 268 -13.08 -7.18 14.01
C ASP A 268 -12.70 -7.53 12.57
N VAL A 269 -12.06 -6.62 11.84
CA VAL A 269 -11.66 -6.87 10.45
C VAL A 269 -10.58 -7.96 10.36
N THR A 270 -9.61 -7.97 11.27
CA THR A 270 -8.54 -8.97 11.27
C THR A 270 -9.07 -10.36 11.63
N VAL A 271 -10.03 -10.47 12.56
CA VAL A 271 -10.73 -11.74 12.88
C VAL A 271 -11.49 -12.25 11.65
N ARG A 272 -12.21 -11.37 10.93
CA ARG A 272 -12.92 -11.74 9.69
C ARG A 272 -11.97 -12.25 8.61
N TYR A 273 -10.84 -11.60 8.44
CA TYR A 273 -9.80 -12.09 7.55
C TYR A 273 -9.34 -13.49 7.98
N TRP A 274 -8.97 -13.66 9.24
CA TRP A 274 -8.51 -14.94 9.79
C TRP A 274 -9.55 -16.05 9.58
N GLU A 275 -10.83 -15.79 9.86
CA GLU A 275 -11.90 -16.78 9.65
C GLU A 275 -12.05 -17.18 8.17
N LYS A 276 -12.00 -16.20 7.25
CA LYS A 276 -12.06 -16.48 5.81
C LYS A 276 -10.84 -17.26 5.33
N ALA A 277 -9.65 -16.83 5.72
CA ALA A 277 -8.38 -17.44 5.36
C ALA A 277 -8.25 -18.87 5.93
N ARG A 278 -8.73 -19.08 7.17
CA ARG A 278 -8.82 -20.41 7.78
C ARG A 278 -9.71 -21.37 6.99
N LYS A 279 -10.92 -20.91 6.61
CA LYS A 279 -11.84 -21.68 5.76
C LYS A 279 -11.25 -22.01 4.40
N ALA A 280 -10.38 -21.15 3.89
CA ALA A 280 -9.70 -21.30 2.62
C ALA A 280 -8.37 -22.12 2.70
N GLY A 281 -7.98 -22.58 3.89
CA GLY A 281 -6.76 -23.40 4.09
C GLY A 281 -5.45 -22.60 4.19
N LEU A 282 -5.51 -21.27 4.36
CA LEU A 282 -4.30 -20.44 4.50
C LEU A 282 -3.75 -20.36 5.93
N MET A 283 -4.47 -20.90 6.92
CA MET A 283 -4.07 -20.87 8.34
C MET A 283 -3.56 -22.22 8.85
N ASP A 284 -3.11 -23.10 7.96
CA ASP A 284 -2.53 -24.39 8.32
C ASP A 284 -1.03 -24.22 8.62
N PHE A 285 -0.76 -23.53 9.72
CA PHE A 285 0.60 -23.25 10.19
C PHE A 285 0.59 -23.09 11.73
N GLU A 286 1.42 -23.86 12.45
CA GLU A 286 1.47 -23.85 13.91
C GLU A 286 0.04 -23.89 14.51
N ASP A 287 -0.25 -23.02 15.47
CA ASP A 287 -1.56 -22.90 16.11
C ASP A 287 -2.53 -21.93 15.42
N TRP A 288 -2.18 -21.38 14.24
CA TRP A 288 -2.99 -20.35 13.58
C TRP A 288 -4.39 -20.82 13.20
N HIS A 289 -4.58 -22.11 12.94
CA HIS A 289 -5.89 -22.66 12.64
C HIS A 289 -6.86 -22.57 13.83
N SER A 290 -6.38 -22.67 15.06
CA SER A 290 -7.17 -22.74 16.29
C SER A 290 -7.03 -21.53 17.20
N ASP A 291 -5.93 -20.77 17.06
CA ASP A 291 -5.60 -19.63 17.92
C ASP A 291 -5.42 -18.36 17.11
N PHE A 292 -6.44 -17.50 17.15
CA PHE A 292 -6.38 -16.17 16.56
C PHE A 292 -5.25 -15.31 17.16
N GLY A 293 -4.96 -15.47 18.46
CA GLY A 293 -3.90 -14.70 19.12
C GLY A 293 -2.51 -15.02 18.57
N ALA A 294 -2.24 -16.29 18.22
CA ALA A 294 -1.00 -16.70 17.57
C ALA A 294 -0.87 -16.03 16.17
N PHE A 295 -1.95 -16.06 15.38
CA PHE A 295 -2.01 -15.37 14.09
C PHE A 295 -1.85 -13.85 14.24
N TYR A 296 -2.60 -13.22 15.15
CA TYR A 296 -2.58 -11.76 15.36
C TYR A 296 -1.19 -11.29 15.80
N ARG A 297 -0.49 -12.05 16.63
CA ARG A 297 0.91 -11.77 16.96
C ARG A 297 1.78 -11.67 15.71
N ALA A 298 1.62 -12.59 14.76
CA ALA A 298 2.38 -12.52 13.50
C ALA A 298 2.02 -11.29 12.66
N VAL A 299 0.74 -10.88 12.62
CA VAL A 299 0.32 -9.63 11.98
C VAL A 299 1.00 -8.43 12.62
N GLU A 300 1.08 -8.37 13.96
CA GLU A 300 1.73 -7.27 14.66
C GLU A 300 3.25 -7.21 14.44
N TRP A 301 3.93 -8.36 14.39
CA TRP A 301 5.35 -8.41 14.07
C TRP A 301 5.66 -7.98 12.65
N MET A 302 4.85 -8.39 11.69
CA MET A 302 4.96 -7.92 10.31
C MET A 302 4.62 -6.44 10.20
N GLY A 303 3.59 -5.99 10.92
CA GLY A 303 3.24 -4.58 11.04
C GLY A 303 4.39 -3.73 11.59
N LEU A 304 5.10 -4.22 12.61
CA LEU A 304 6.27 -3.54 13.18
C LEU A 304 7.37 -3.34 12.14
N GLN A 305 7.71 -4.40 11.35
CA GLN A 305 8.65 -4.29 10.25
C GLN A 305 8.22 -3.17 9.28
N ARG A 306 6.95 -3.21 8.86
CA ARG A 306 6.39 -2.23 7.94
C ARG A 306 6.41 -0.81 8.50
N HIS A 307 6.07 -0.62 9.77
CA HIS A 307 6.04 0.71 10.38
C HIS A 307 7.44 1.33 10.48
N LEU A 308 8.46 0.55 10.82
CA LEU A 308 9.85 0.99 10.81
C LEU A 308 10.27 1.40 9.39
N LYS A 309 10.00 0.54 8.40
CA LYS A 309 10.25 0.83 6.98
C LYS A 309 9.60 2.15 6.54
N VAL A 310 8.28 2.30 6.79
CA VAL A 310 7.52 3.44 6.27
C VAL A 310 7.90 4.74 6.98
N ALA A 311 8.22 4.73 8.26
CA ALA A 311 8.76 5.89 8.96
C ALA A 311 10.07 6.39 8.28
N GLY A 312 10.97 5.46 7.91
CA GLY A 312 12.17 5.78 7.16
C GLY A 312 11.89 6.28 5.74
N ILE A 313 10.92 5.66 5.03
CA ILE A 313 10.49 6.11 3.68
C ILE A 313 9.93 7.53 3.74
N PHE A 314 9.07 7.86 4.69
CA PHE A 314 8.44 9.17 4.80
C PHE A 314 9.45 10.27 5.13
N ALA A 315 10.42 9.97 6.00
CA ALA A 315 11.56 10.87 6.24
C ALA A 315 12.36 11.08 4.95
N ARG A 316 12.68 10.03 4.20
CA ARG A 316 13.41 10.10 2.93
C ARG A 316 12.65 10.90 1.86
N LEU A 317 11.35 10.63 1.66
CA LEU A 317 10.52 11.35 0.69
C LEU A 317 10.46 12.85 1.00
N THR A 318 10.45 13.22 2.27
CA THR A 318 10.45 14.63 2.66
C THR A 318 11.83 15.26 2.48
N LEU A 319 12.89 14.64 3.03
CA LEU A 319 14.20 15.26 3.12
C LEU A 319 15.00 15.20 1.80
N ARG A 320 14.87 14.09 1.06
CA ARG A 320 15.57 13.91 -0.22
C ARG A 320 14.74 14.40 -1.40
N ASP A 321 13.44 14.07 -1.42
CA ASP A 321 12.58 14.24 -2.60
C ASP A 321 11.67 15.49 -2.48
N GLY A 322 11.80 16.27 -1.40
CA GLY A 322 11.10 17.53 -1.21
C GLY A 322 9.58 17.41 -0.96
N LYS A 323 9.07 16.21 -0.67
CA LYS A 323 7.64 15.92 -0.49
C LYS A 323 7.21 16.14 0.98
N ALA A 324 7.16 17.39 1.43
CA ALA A 324 7.00 17.78 2.82
C ALA A 324 5.79 17.18 3.56
N LYS A 325 4.70 16.86 2.85
CA LYS A 325 3.46 16.33 3.43
C LYS A 325 3.63 14.98 4.15
N TYR A 326 4.62 14.16 3.76
CA TYR A 326 4.77 12.82 4.32
C TYR A 326 5.29 12.81 5.76
N LEU A 327 6.11 13.80 6.14
CA LEU A 327 6.68 13.85 7.48
C LEU A 327 5.61 14.08 8.56
N ALA A 328 4.50 14.74 8.23
CA ALA A 328 3.38 14.97 9.14
C ALA A 328 2.72 13.66 9.62
N ASP A 329 2.83 12.58 8.85
CA ASP A 329 2.25 11.28 9.20
C ASP A 329 3.20 10.38 10.03
N THR A 330 4.46 10.77 10.21
CA THR A 330 5.43 9.95 10.97
C THR A 330 5.04 9.70 12.43
N PRO A 331 4.40 10.62 13.18
CA PRO A 331 3.94 10.36 14.55
C PRO A 331 3.03 9.13 14.67
N ARG A 332 2.21 8.83 13.63
CA ARG A 332 1.36 7.64 13.57
C ARG A 332 2.20 6.36 13.62
N PHE A 333 3.28 6.30 12.85
CA PHE A 333 4.16 5.11 12.84
C PHE A 333 4.89 4.95 14.15
N ILE A 334 5.35 6.03 14.76
CA ILE A 334 5.97 5.98 16.09
C ILE A 334 4.97 5.47 17.12
N HIS A 335 3.72 5.90 17.05
CA HIS A 335 2.66 5.37 17.90
C HIS A 335 2.47 3.86 17.70
N TYR A 336 2.38 3.36 16.44
CA TYR A 336 2.25 1.93 16.14
C TYR A 336 3.46 1.13 16.61
N ILE A 337 4.69 1.60 16.36
CA ILE A 337 5.93 0.96 16.82
C ILE A 337 5.92 0.84 18.34
N ARG A 338 5.59 1.91 19.06
CA ARG A 338 5.53 1.92 20.53
C ARG A 338 4.44 1.00 21.05
N SER A 339 3.25 1.02 20.46
CA SER A 339 2.13 0.17 20.86
C SER A 339 2.47 -1.32 20.72
N THR A 340 3.08 -1.73 19.59
CA THR A 340 3.54 -3.11 19.40
C THR A 340 4.69 -3.44 20.36
N ALA A 341 5.68 -2.55 20.49
CA ALA A 341 6.82 -2.81 21.38
C ALA A 341 6.43 -2.90 22.85
N HIS A 342 5.36 -2.24 23.28
CA HIS A 342 4.84 -2.31 24.64
C HIS A 342 4.15 -3.67 24.95
N ARG A 343 3.56 -4.32 23.93
CA ARG A 343 2.86 -5.61 24.09
C ARG A 343 3.81 -6.80 24.25
N TYR A 344 5.01 -6.72 23.69
CA TYR A 344 5.95 -7.83 23.65
C TYR A 344 7.20 -7.55 24.47
N ARG A 345 7.43 -8.36 25.49
CA ARG A 345 8.57 -8.21 26.42
C ARG A 345 9.91 -8.17 25.70
N GLU A 346 10.08 -8.96 24.66
CA GLU A 346 11.29 -9.03 23.85
C GLU A 346 11.59 -7.74 23.08
N LEU A 347 10.59 -6.88 22.87
CA LEU A 347 10.70 -5.56 22.24
C LEU A 347 10.89 -4.40 23.23
N GLY A 348 10.96 -4.68 24.54
CA GLY A 348 11.20 -3.66 25.57
C GLY A 348 12.44 -2.80 25.33
N PRO A 349 13.59 -3.35 24.88
CA PRO A 349 14.76 -2.56 24.50
C PRO A 349 14.51 -1.60 23.33
N LEU A 350 13.71 -2.02 22.32
CA LEU A 350 13.28 -1.15 21.23
C LEU A 350 12.40 -0.01 21.74
N LEU A 351 11.41 -0.32 22.58
CA LEU A 351 10.52 0.70 23.15
C LEU A 351 11.32 1.79 23.86
N LYS A 352 12.27 1.38 24.71
CA LYS A 352 13.14 2.32 25.44
C LYS A 352 13.97 3.18 24.48
N LEU A 353 14.54 2.57 23.45
CA LEU A 353 15.32 3.29 22.42
C LEU A 353 14.45 4.32 21.68
N ILE A 354 13.23 3.95 21.28
CA ILE A 354 12.30 4.87 20.61
C ILE A 354 11.92 6.01 21.54
N ASP A 355 11.61 5.74 22.82
CA ASP A 355 11.26 6.77 23.80
C ASP A 355 12.42 7.77 24.02
N GLU A 356 13.66 7.29 24.07
CA GLU A 356 14.86 8.14 24.14
C GLU A 356 14.99 9.03 22.88
N ILE A 357 14.82 8.47 21.68
CA ILE A 357 14.90 9.23 20.42
C ILE A 357 13.80 10.28 20.30
N GLU A 358 12.60 9.95 20.75
CA GLU A 358 11.43 10.86 20.73
C GLU A 358 11.44 11.87 21.88
N GLY A 359 12.37 11.78 22.83
CA GLY A 359 12.40 12.61 24.03
C GLY A 359 11.20 12.38 24.96
N LEU A 360 10.61 11.19 24.89
CA LEU A 360 9.50 10.80 25.75
C LEU A 360 10.04 10.29 27.06
N GLN A 361 9.52 10.82 28.19
CA GLN A 361 9.85 10.24 29.49
C GLN A 361 9.26 8.84 29.57
N ALA A 362 10.11 7.83 29.85
CA ALA A 362 9.63 6.53 30.26
C ALA A 362 8.62 6.75 31.40
N ALA A 363 7.44 6.13 31.30
CA ALA A 363 6.45 6.21 32.37
C ALA A 363 7.11 5.73 33.68
N SER A 364 7.63 6.65 34.46
CA SER A 364 8.19 6.40 35.80
C SER A 364 7.03 6.25 36.75
N GLY A 365 6.39 5.10 36.71
CA GLY A 365 5.28 4.81 37.56
C GLY A 365 4.98 3.32 37.53
N TRP A 366 5.56 2.60 38.44
CA TRP A 366 4.98 1.38 38.92
C TRP A 366 3.62 1.73 39.51
N ALA A 367 2.57 1.69 38.71
CA ALA A 367 1.23 1.69 39.26
C ALA A 367 1.00 0.31 39.87
N PHE A 368 1.52 0.12 41.10
CA PHE A 368 1.11 -0.97 41.95
C PHE A 368 -0.35 -0.78 42.30
N GLY A 369 -1.18 -1.70 41.88
CA GLY A 369 -2.47 -1.96 42.49
C GLY A 369 -3.57 -0.99 42.06
N ARG A 370 -4.30 -1.36 41.01
CA ARG A 370 -5.77 -1.28 41.14
C ARG A 370 -6.32 -2.60 40.62
N VAL A 371 -6.87 -3.33 41.57
CA VAL A 371 -7.79 -4.45 41.42
C VAL A 371 -9.01 -3.99 40.62
#